data_9d61aabe1da9709c1f3da8fa3b653f71
#
_entry.id   9d61aabe1da9709c1f3da8fa3b653f71
#
_cell.length_a   1.000
_cell.length_b   1.000
_cell.length_c   1.000
_cell.angle_alpha   90.00
_cell.angle_beta   90.00
_cell.angle_gamma   90.00
#
_symmetry.space_group_name_H-M   'P 1'
#
loop_
_entity.id
_entity.type
_entity.pdbx_description
1 polymer ?
#
loop_
_entity_poly.entity_id
_entity_poly.type
_entity_poly.pdbx_seq_one_letter_code
_entity_poly.pdbx_strand_id
1 'polypeptide(L)'
;KANGGQAVELTFDAKIKAGANLSDYVTEDKSIKVPNKAAYKADLPNKPGFTKDSNEVPVTPPTPDEPEIKKDVNTKAEETLADRDQIFTYNVKTSVPTDATAFSVSDTLESVLDYAGSASAILNGQALDASQIKVKGQTITLTLTKEQVKANGGQAVELSFTAKIKAGADLTPYL
;
A
#
# COMPACT_ATOMS: atom_id res chain seq x y z
N LYS A 1 -10.98 14.51 52.49
CA LYS A 1 -11.11 15.98 52.41
C LYS A 1 -9.77 16.73 52.39
N ALA A 2 -8.64 16.06 52.66
CA ALA A 2 -7.32 16.71 52.76
C ALA A 2 -6.84 17.36 51.45
N ASN A 3 -7.24 16.84 50.27
CA ASN A 3 -6.81 17.29 48.94
C ASN A 3 -7.89 17.97 48.11
N GLY A 4 -8.96 18.44 48.75
CA GLY A 4 -10.02 19.20 48.04
C GLY A 4 -9.44 20.48 47.41
N GLY A 5 -9.69 20.70 46.13
CA GLY A 5 -9.19 21.84 45.37
C GLY A 5 -7.74 21.73 44.87
N GLN A 6 -7.04 20.61 45.14
CA GLN A 6 -5.72 20.38 44.60
C GLN A 6 -5.77 19.87 43.15
N ALA A 7 -4.75 20.22 42.37
CA ALA A 7 -4.60 19.72 41.02
C ALA A 7 -4.32 18.20 41.01
N VAL A 8 -4.91 17.50 40.05
CA VAL A 8 -4.66 16.11 39.77
C VAL A 8 -4.20 15.99 38.33
N GLU A 9 -3.09 15.30 38.13
CA GLU A 9 -2.55 14.97 36.81
C GLU A 9 -2.51 13.46 36.61
N LEU A 10 -2.99 13.00 35.47
CA LEU A 10 -2.91 11.59 35.03
C LEU A 10 -2.11 11.55 33.73
N THR A 11 -0.99 10.84 33.75
CA THR A 11 -0.15 10.62 32.58
C THR A 11 -0.14 9.14 32.23
N PHE A 12 -0.24 8.84 30.94
CA PHE A 12 -0.14 7.48 30.41
C PHE A 12 0.35 7.50 28.96
N ASP A 13 0.97 6.40 28.54
CA ASP A 13 1.41 6.18 27.18
C ASP A 13 0.34 5.42 26.39
N ALA A 14 0.18 5.78 25.13
CA ALA A 14 -0.72 5.11 24.19
C ALA A 14 -0.05 4.94 22.84
N LYS A 15 -0.50 3.94 22.07
CA LYS A 15 -0.05 3.72 20.70
C LYS A 15 -1.20 3.20 19.84
N ILE A 16 -1.11 3.47 18.54
CA ILE A 16 -2.01 2.85 17.56
C ILE A 16 -1.67 1.36 17.48
N LYS A 17 -2.69 0.51 17.52
CA LYS A 17 -2.49 -0.94 17.42
C LYS A 17 -1.98 -1.32 16.03
N ALA A 18 -1.02 -2.21 15.97
CA ALA A 18 -0.56 -2.77 14.69
C ALA A 18 -1.73 -3.40 13.93
N GLY A 19 -1.86 -3.07 12.65
CA GLY A 19 -2.95 -3.57 11.79
C GLY A 19 -4.34 -3.00 12.10
N ALA A 20 -4.45 -1.93 12.89
CA ALA A 20 -5.73 -1.27 13.12
C ALA A 20 -6.29 -0.70 11.80
N ASN A 21 -7.58 -0.93 11.55
CA ASN A 21 -8.28 -0.25 10.48
C ASN A 21 -8.56 1.20 10.91
N LEU A 22 -8.01 2.16 10.19
CA LEU A 22 -8.16 3.59 10.47
C LEU A 22 -9.10 4.30 9.48
N SER A 23 -9.83 3.56 8.62
CA SER A 23 -10.72 4.13 7.61
C SER A 23 -11.81 5.05 8.18
N ASP A 24 -12.27 4.77 9.40
CA ASP A 24 -13.32 5.57 10.07
C ASP A 24 -12.78 6.89 10.65
N TYR A 25 -11.47 7.09 10.61
CA TYR A 25 -10.78 8.27 11.12
C TYR A 25 -10.22 9.17 10.02
N VAL A 26 -10.52 8.85 8.74
CA VAL A 26 -10.12 9.67 7.60
C VAL A 26 -10.96 10.92 7.54
N THR A 27 -10.32 12.09 7.52
CA THR A 27 -10.96 13.40 7.43
C THR A 27 -11.16 13.80 5.96
N GLU A 28 -11.91 14.88 5.71
CA GLU A 28 -12.20 15.38 4.35
C GLU A 28 -10.93 15.74 3.55
N ASP A 29 -9.87 16.18 4.24
CA ASP A 29 -8.56 16.46 3.66
C ASP A 29 -7.68 15.21 3.47
N LYS A 30 -8.28 14.00 3.64
CA LYS A 30 -7.62 12.69 3.54
C LYS A 30 -6.55 12.42 4.61
N SER A 31 -6.44 13.26 5.64
CA SER A 31 -5.60 12.96 6.80
C SER A 31 -6.32 11.98 7.74
N ILE A 32 -5.55 11.25 8.55
CA ILE A 32 -6.13 10.36 9.57
C ILE A 32 -5.97 11.06 10.92
N LYS A 33 -7.09 11.21 11.66
CA LYS A 33 -7.10 11.83 12.99
C LYS A 33 -7.79 10.90 13.98
N VAL A 34 -7.02 10.23 14.82
CA VAL A 34 -7.54 9.35 15.86
C VAL A 34 -7.78 10.17 17.13
N PRO A 35 -9.04 10.42 17.51
CA PRO A 35 -9.36 11.29 18.64
C PRO A 35 -9.18 10.57 19.98
N ASN A 36 -8.89 11.36 21.01
CA ASN A 36 -8.97 10.93 22.40
C ASN A 36 -9.61 12.01 23.27
N LYS A 37 -10.38 11.57 24.24
CA LYS A 37 -11.11 12.41 25.17
C LYS A 37 -11.09 11.80 26.56
N ALA A 38 -10.85 12.61 27.57
CA ALA A 38 -10.90 12.19 28.97
C ALA A 38 -12.18 12.68 29.64
N ALA A 39 -12.55 12.03 30.71
CA ALA A 39 -13.65 12.49 31.57
C ALA A 39 -13.27 12.30 33.04
N TYR A 40 -13.81 13.15 33.90
CA TYR A 40 -13.80 12.90 35.34
C TYR A 40 -15.23 12.89 35.90
N LYS A 41 -15.40 12.10 36.94
CA LYS A 41 -16.66 12.00 37.71
C LYS A 41 -16.42 12.43 39.15
N ALA A 42 -17.34 13.20 39.69
CA ALA A 42 -17.33 13.57 41.11
C ALA A 42 -18.70 13.28 41.74
N ASP A 43 -18.66 12.58 42.88
CA ASP A 43 -19.85 12.40 43.73
C ASP A 43 -19.74 13.37 44.90
N LEU A 44 -20.83 14.09 45.19
CA LEU A 44 -20.92 15.12 46.23
C LEU A 44 -21.86 14.67 47.35
N PRO A 45 -21.49 14.90 48.62
CA PRO A 45 -22.37 14.54 49.75
C PRO A 45 -23.63 15.34 49.77
N ASN A 46 -24.55 15.56 49.54
CA ASN A 46 -25.74 16.43 49.61
C ASN A 46 -26.05 17.19 48.31
N LYS A 47 -25.44 16.80 47.17
CA LYS A 47 -25.72 17.33 45.86
C LYS A 47 -25.60 16.22 44.80
N PRO A 48 -26.29 16.34 43.66
CA PRO A 48 -26.05 15.42 42.55
C PRO A 48 -24.57 15.39 42.12
N GLY A 49 -24.02 14.21 41.91
CA GLY A 49 -22.74 14.02 41.29
C GLY A 49 -22.76 14.51 39.86
N PHE A 50 -21.59 14.72 39.27
CA PHE A 50 -21.46 15.17 37.86
C PHE A 50 -20.27 14.54 37.18
N THR A 51 -20.37 14.47 35.87
CA THR A 51 -19.25 14.07 34.97
C THR A 51 -18.93 15.26 34.09
N LYS A 52 -17.65 15.51 33.87
CA LYS A 52 -17.16 16.48 32.88
C LYS A 52 -16.13 15.87 31.96
N ASP A 53 -16.29 16.17 30.69
CA ASP A 53 -15.38 15.77 29.64
C ASP A 53 -14.32 16.83 29.38
N SER A 54 -13.16 16.40 28.94
CA SER A 54 -12.12 17.28 28.40
C SER A 54 -12.48 17.76 26.98
N ASN A 55 -11.69 18.65 26.43
CA ASN A 55 -11.58 18.79 24.99
C ASN A 55 -11.10 17.48 24.35
N GLU A 56 -11.42 17.31 23.10
CA GLU A 56 -10.91 16.21 22.28
C GLU A 56 -9.54 16.59 21.69
N VAL A 57 -8.59 15.65 21.71
CA VAL A 57 -7.25 15.83 21.16
C VAL A 57 -6.97 14.69 20.19
N PRO A 58 -6.82 14.95 18.88
CA PRO A 58 -6.48 13.93 17.92
C PRO A 58 -4.97 13.69 17.86
N VAL A 59 -4.59 12.44 17.55
CA VAL A 59 -3.25 12.09 17.08
C VAL A 59 -3.33 11.73 15.59
N THR A 60 -2.37 12.22 14.83
CA THR A 60 -2.23 11.93 13.40
C THR A 60 -1.10 10.92 13.23
N PRO A 61 -1.37 9.70 12.73
CA PRO A 61 -0.32 8.77 12.38
C PRO A 61 0.51 9.31 11.21
N PRO A 62 1.71 8.78 10.96
CA PRO A 62 2.47 9.09 9.75
C PRO A 62 1.61 8.86 8.52
N THR A 63 1.79 9.68 7.49
CA THR A 63 1.16 9.49 6.19
C THR A 63 1.60 8.14 5.63
N PRO A 64 0.69 7.30 5.11
CA PRO A 64 1.06 6.09 4.43
C PRO A 64 2.05 6.35 3.31
N ASP A 65 3.04 5.48 3.16
CA ASP A 65 3.96 5.51 2.05
C ASP A 65 3.23 4.97 0.81
N GLU A 66 3.09 5.81 -0.22
CA GLU A 66 2.44 5.46 -1.50
C GLU A 66 3.48 5.57 -2.64
N PRO A 67 4.33 4.54 -2.82
CA PRO A 67 5.35 4.57 -3.85
C PRO A 67 4.76 4.70 -5.25
N GLU A 68 5.44 5.46 -6.11
CA GLU A 68 5.10 5.51 -7.51
C GLU A 68 5.32 4.16 -8.18
N ILE A 69 4.46 3.84 -9.17
CA ILE A 69 4.63 2.71 -10.06
C ILE A 69 4.99 3.22 -11.47
N LYS A 70 6.02 2.65 -12.07
CA LYS A 70 6.49 2.98 -13.42
C LYS A 70 6.54 1.73 -14.27
N LYS A 71 6.19 1.88 -15.54
CA LYS A 71 6.29 0.81 -16.53
C LYS A 71 7.10 1.31 -17.73
N ASP A 72 7.97 0.46 -18.21
CA ASP A 72 8.73 0.67 -19.45
C ASP A 72 8.61 -0.54 -20.37
N VAL A 73 8.98 -0.35 -21.64
CA VAL A 73 9.11 -1.40 -22.65
C VAL A 73 10.54 -1.37 -23.19
N ASN A 74 11.26 -2.49 -23.11
CA ASN A 74 12.68 -2.60 -23.50
C ASN A 74 13.54 -1.48 -22.88
N THR A 75 13.26 -1.10 -21.62
CA THR A 75 13.90 0.01 -20.88
C THR A 75 13.63 1.42 -21.44
N LYS A 76 12.63 1.58 -22.29
CA LYS A 76 12.22 2.84 -22.90
C LYS A 76 10.77 3.19 -22.53
N ALA A 77 10.39 4.45 -22.67
CA ALA A 77 9.01 4.88 -22.48
C ALA A 77 8.06 4.34 -23.56
N GLU A 78 8.61 4.13 -24.79
CA GLU A 78 7.90 3.55 -25.93
C GLU A 78 8.89 2.74 -26.80
N GLU A 79 8.36 1.81 -27.61
CA GLU A 79 9.16 1.01 -28.53
C GLU A 79 8.46 0.90 -29.88
N THR A 80 9.21 1.06 -30.94
CA THR A 80 8.76 0.77 -32.31
C THR A 80 9.27 -0.60 -32.72
N LEU A 81 8.35 -1.54 -32.92
CA LEU A 81 8.69 -2.91 -33.31
C LEU A 81 9.09 -2.97 -34.78
N ALA A 82 10.11 -3.77 -35.08
CA ALA A 82 10.57 -4.02 -36.45
C ALA A 82 9.56 -4.89 -37.23
N ASP A 83 8.89 -5.81 -36.55
CA ASP A 83 7.84 -6.66 -37.09
C ASP A 83 6.81 -7.04 -36.03
N ARG A 84 5.70 -7.67 -36.46
CA ARG A 84 4.60 -8.04 -35.57
C ARG A 84 4.90 -9.20 -34.64
N ASP A 85 5.86 -10.03 -34.99
CA ASP A 85 6.22 -11.24 -34.24
C ASP A 85 7.35 -10.94 -33.24
N GLN A 86 7.91 -9.72 -33.26
CA GLN A 86 8.96 -9.31 -32.35
C GLN A 86 8.48 -9.43 -30.89
N ILE A 87 9.30 -10.12 -30.10
CA ILE A 87 9.12 -10.20 -28.64
C ILE A 87 9.75 -8.97 -28.01
N PHE A 88 9.05 -8.35 -27.07
CA PHE A 88 9.53 -7.22 -26.28
C PHE A 88 9.31 -7.47 -24.79
N THR A 89 10.02 -6.74 -23.94
CA THR A 89 9.98 -6.90 -22.49
C THR A 89 9.31 -5.70 -21.85
N TYR A 90 8.29 -5.94 -21.04
CA TYR A 90 7.79 -4.95 -20.09
C TYR A 90 8.49 -5.08 -18.74
N ASN A 91 8.83 -3.96 -18.15
CA ASN A 91 9.32 -3.86 -16.78
C ASN A 91 8.37 -2.96 -15.98
N VAL A 92 7.89 -3.48 -14.85
CA VAL A 92 7.06 -2.73 -13.91
C VAL A 92 7.88 -2.53 -12.63
N LYS A 93 8.12 -1.27 -12.25
CA LYS A 93 9.01 -0.87 -11.16
C LYS A 93 8.26 -0.06 -10.12
N THR A 94 8.45 -0.41 -8.87
CA THR A 94 7.90 0.30 -7.71
C THR A 94 8.74 -0.03 -6.47
N SER A 95 8.27 0.31 -5.27
CA SER A 95 8.84 -0.16 -4.01
C SER A 95 7.75 -0.70 -3.07
N VAL A 96 8.16 -1.52 -2.11
CA VAL A 96 7.25 -2.00 -1.06
C VAL A 96 6.94 -0.83 -0.13
N PRO A 97 5.67 -0.45 0.10
CA PRO A 97 5.36 0.57 1.10
C PRO A 97 5.91 0.18 2.48
N THR A 98 6.44 1.15 3.23
CA THR A 98 7.17 0.90 4.49
C THR A 98 6.32 0.24 5.58
N ASP A 99 5.02 0.46 5.56
CA ASP A 99 4.04 -0.04 6.53
C ASP A 99 3.09 -1.11 5.94
N ALA A 100 3.39 -1.61 4.74
CA ALA A 100 2.59 -2.65 4.09
C ALA A 100 2.57 -3.96 4.90
N THR A 101 1.41 -4.60 4.96
CA THR A 101 1.22 -5.94 5.55
C THR A 101 1.04 -7.03 4.50
N ALA A 102 0.77 -6.63 3.26
CA ALA A 102 0.70 -7.46 2.07
C ALA A 102 1.09 -6.61 0.86
N PHE A 103 1.64 -7.23 -0.17
CA PHE A 103 2.06 -6.53 -1.38
C PHE A 103 1.99 -7.45 -2.60
N SER A 104 1.43 -6.91 -3.68
CA SER A 104 1.44 -7.54 -4.99
C SER A 104 1.54 -6.49 -6.09
N VAL A 105 2.16 -6.88 -7.20
CA VAL A 105 2.23 -6.10 -8.45
C VAL A 105 1.56 -6.92 -9.53
N SER A 106 0.67 -6.32 -10.30
CA SER A 106 0.02 -6.99 -11.44
C SER A 106 -0.01 -6.11 -12.67
N ASP A 107 0.06 -6.74 -13.81
CA ASP A 107 -0.09 -6.14 -15.13
C ASP A 107 -1.10 -6.96 -15.94
N THR A 108 -1.99 -6.30 -16.61
CA THR A 108 -2.94 -6.94 -17.54
C THR A 108 -2.68 -6.44 -18.95
N LEU A 109 -2.21 -7.36 -19.80
CA LEU A 109 -1.96 -7.08 -21.19
C LEU A 109 -3.24 -6.72 -21.94
N GLU A 110 -3.13 -5.79 -22.87
CA GLU A 110 -4.19 -5.50 -23.83
C GLU A 110 -4.57 -6.76 -24.64
N SER A 111 -5.82 -6.85 -25.06
CA SER A 111 -6.37 -8.03 -25.74
C SER A 111 -5.67 -8.39 -27.06
N VAL A 112 -4.95 -7.42 -27.64
CA VAL A 112 -4.15 -7.55 -28.87
C VAL A 112 -2.72 -8.05 -28.61
N LEU A 113 -2.35 -8.28 -27.36
CA LEU A 113 -1.05 -8.78 -26.97
C LEU A 113 -1.18 -10.20 -26.42
N ASP A 114 -0.13 -11.00 -26.59
CA ASP A 114 0.05 -12.30 -25.96
C ASP A 114 1.23 -12.24 -25.00
N TYR A 115 1.09 -12.89 -23.85
CA TYR A 115 2.23 -13.19 -22.99
C TYR A 115 3.17 -14.16 -23.72
N ALA A 116 4.43 -13.80 -23.88
CA ALA A 116 5.41 -14.60 -24.64
C ALA A 116 6.30 -15.48 -23.73
N GLY A 117 6.04 -15.52 -22.43
CA GLY A 117 6.84 -16.27 -21.45
C GLY A 117 7.83 -15.39 -20.71
N SER A 118 8.81 -16.00 -20.03
CA SER A 118 9.92 -15.31 -19.35
C SER A 118 9.50 -14.21 -18.37
N ALA A 119 8.68 -14.57 -17.37
CA ALA A 119 8.43 -13.66 -16.26
C ALA A 119 9.48 -13.85 -15.15
N SER A 120 9.98 -12.76 -14.62
CA SER A 120 10.94 -12.73 -13.51
C SER A 120 10.67 -11.54 -12.60
N ALA A 121 11.12 -11.60 -11.36
CA ALA A 121 11.00 -10.49 -10.43
C ALA A 121 12.24 -10.35 -9.55
N ILE A 122 12.50 -9.10 -9.15
CA ILE A 122 13.61 -8.72 -8.28
C ILE A 122 13.04 -7.92 -7.11
N LEU A 123 13.50 -8.24 -5.90
CA LEU A 123 13.21 -7.50 -4.68
C LEU A 123 14.55 -7.11 -4.03
N ASN A 124 14.76 -5.81 -3.82
CA ASN A 124 16.00 -5.31 -3.21
C ASN A 124 17.28 -5.88 -3.88
N GLY A 125 17.29 -5.94 -5.22
CA GLY A 125 18.40 -6.48 -5.99
C GLY A 125 18.54 -8.01 -5.99
N GLN A 126 17.67 -8.75 -5.31
CA GLN A 126 17.68 -10.21 -5.25
C GLN A 126 16.56 -10.80 -6.10
N ALA A 127 16.90 -11.80 -6.94
CA ALA A 127 15.90 -12.51 -7.73
C ALA A 127 14.93 -13.27 -6.83
N LEU A 128 13.64 -13.18 -7.15
CA LEU A 128 12.57 -13.90 -6.45
C LEU A 128 12.31 -15.26 -7.13
N ASP A 129 11.73 -16.19 -6.35
CA ASP A 129 11.31 -17.48 -6.86
C ASP A 129 10.18 -17.32 -7.89
N ALA A 130 10.29 -18.02 -9.02
CA ALA A 130 9.32 -17.95 -10.11
C ALA A 130 7.90 -18.37 -9.68
N SER A 131 7.75 -19.19 -8.65
CA SER A 131 6.45 -19.59 -8.10
C SER A 131 5.64 -18.44 -7.50
N GLN A 132 6.30 -17.31 -7.21
CA GLN A 132 5.65 -16.08 -6.72
C GLN A 132 4.98 -15.29 -7.84
N ILE A 133 5.27 -15.64 -9.11
CA ILE A 133 4.66 -15.01 -10.28
C ILE A 133 3.60 -15.94 -10.84
N LYS A 134 2.38 -15.45 -10.96
CA LYS A 134 1.26 -16.18 -11.56
C LYS A 134 0.82 -15.49 -12.84
N VAL A 135 0.64 -16.28 -13.90
CA VAL A 135 0.06 -15.83 -15.16
C VAL A 135 -1.31 -16.48 -15.30
N LYS A 136 -2.34 -15.66 -15.39
CA LYS A 136 -3.72 -16.10 -15.58
C LYS A 136 -4.36 -15.29 -16.72
N GLY A 137 -4.54 -15.94 -17.88
CA GLY A 137 -4.97 -15.24 -19.09
C GLY A 137 -3.98 -14.15 -19.46
N GLN A 138 -4.45 -12.91 -19.55
CA GLN A 138 -3.65 -11.72 -19.86
C GLN A 138 -3.00 -11.05 -18.65
N THR A 139 -3.24 -11.55 -17.45
CA THR A 139 -2.76 -10.92 -16.22
C THR A 139 -1.56 -11.66 -15.65
N ILE A 140 -0.48 -10.93 -15.43
CA ILE A 140 0.75 -11.36 -14.76
C ILE A 140 0.75 -10.74 -13.38
N THR A 141 0.90 -11.54 -12.31
CA THR A 141 0.87 -11.07 -10.93
C THR A 141 2.05 -11.60 -10.14
N LEU A 142 2.84 -10.70 -9.56
CA LEU A 142 3.82 -11.01 -8.52
C LEU A 142 3.15 -10.84 -7.14
N THR A 143 3.34 -11.79 -6.24
CA THR A 143 2.91 -11.68 -4.84
C THR A 143 4.08 -11.95 -3.91
N LEU A 144 4.36 -11.02 -3.00
CA LEU A 144 5.37 -11.21 -1.97
C LEU A 144 4.81 -11.97 -0.77
N THR A 145 5.66 -12.75 -0.10
CA THR A 145 5.30 -13.36 1.20
C THR A 145 5.21 -12.30 2.29
N LYS A 146 4.53 -12.59 3.38
CA LYS A 146 4.42 -11.66 4.53
C LYS A 146 5.78 -11.33 5.13
N GLU A 147 6.68 -12.31 5.16
CA GLU A 147 8.05 -12.16 5.64
C GLU A 147 8.85 -11.21 4.74
N GLN A 148 8.72 -11.36 3.42
CA GLN A 148 9.35 -10.47 2.45
C GLN A 148 8.84 -9.04 2.59
N VAL A 149 7.53 -8.84 2.69
CA VAL A 149 6.94 -7.51 2.88
C VAL A 149 7.47 -6.86 4.15
N LYS A 150 7.44 -7.58 5.27
CA LYS A 150 7.93 -7.08 6.57
C LYS A 150 9.42 -6.71 6.55
N ALA A 151 10.25 -7.50 5.84
CA ALA A 151 11.69 -7.30 5.80
C ALA A 151 12.16 -6.25 4.78
N ASN A 152 11.30 -5.87 3.82
CA ASN A 152 11.69 -5.05 2.67
C ASN A 152 10.85 -3.77 2.49
N GLY A 153 10.27 -3.21 3.56
CA GLY A 153 9.63 -1.90 3.50
C GLY A 153 10.57 -0.83 2.93
N GLY A 154 10.11 -0.06 1.95
CA GLY A 154 10.89 0.95 1.22
C GLY A 154 11.81 0.41 0.13
N GLN A 155 11.97 -0.92 -0.01
CA GLN A 155 12.88 -1.51 -0.98
C GLN A 155 12.24 -1.64 -2.37
N ALA A 156 13.08 -1.52 -3.41
CA ALA A 156 12.67 -1.60 -4.81
C ALA A 156 12.18 -3.00 -5.20
N VAL A 157 11.11 -3.01 -6.00
CA VAL A 157 10.52 -4.19 -6.63
C VAL A 157 10.47 -3.97 -8.14
N GLU A 158 10.89 -4.98 -8.90
CA GLU A 158 10.75 -5.01 -10.36
C GLU A 158 10.11 -6.33 -10.79
N LEU A 159 9.07 -6.23 -11.62
CA LEU A 159 8.46 -7.36 -12.31
C LEU A 159 8.73 -7.19 -13.81
N SER A 160 9.40 -8.16 -14.42
CA SER A 160 9.70 -8.17 -15.87
C SER A 160 9.02 -9.36 -16.53
N PHE A 161 8.49 -9.17 -17.71
CA PHE A 161 7.90 -10.25 -18.51
C PHE A 161 7.91 -9.89 -19.99
N THR A 162 7.86 -10.92 -20.84
CA THR A 162 7.88 -10.74 -22.29
C THR A 162 6.47 -10.84 -22.87
N ALA A 163 6.24 -10.05 -23.91
CA ALA A 163 5.00 -10.00 -24.67
C ALA A 163 5.30 -9.90 -26.17
N LYS A 164 4.29 -10.16 -26.97
CA LYS A 164 4.29 -9.93 -28.43
C LYS A 164 2.89 -9.53 -28.90
N ILE A 165 2.79 -8.99 -30.09
CA ILE A 165 1.49 -8.77 -30.73
C ILE A 165 0.85 -10.12 -31.04
N LYS A 166 -0.40 -10.28 -30.68
CA LYS A 166 -1.19 -11.49 -30.95
C LYS A 166 -1.33 -11.71 -32.46
N ALA A 167 -1.11 -12.94 -32.89
CA ALA A 167 -1.26 -13.29 -34.30
C ALA A 167 -2.68 -12.99 -34.78
N GLY A 168 -2.80 -12.25 -35.91
CA GLY A 168 -4.07 -11.86 -36.49
C GLY A 168 -4.86 -10.78 -35.71
N ALA A 169 -4.25 -10.16 -34.69
CA ALA A 169 -4.92 -9.08 -33.97
C ALA A 169 -5.23 -7.87 -34.88
N ASP A 170 -6.44 -7.34 -34.74
CA ASP A 170 -6.81 -6.06 -35.36
C ASP A 170 -6.26 -4.90 -34.53
N LEU A 171 -5.37 -4.10 -35.12
CA LEU A 171 -4.77 -2.94 -34.49
C LEU A 171 -5.44 -1.62 -34.87
N THR A 172 -6.49 -1.66 -35.71
CA THR A 172 -7.21 -0.47 -36.15
C THR A 172 -7.69 0.41 -34.99
N PRO A 173 -8.16 -0.13 -33.84
CA PRO A 173 -8.57 0.69 -32.70
C PRO A 173 -7.43 1.48 -32.03
N TYR A 174 -6.17 1.20 -32.38
CA TYR A 174 -4.97 1.82 -31.78
C TYR A 174 -4.24 2.79 -32.75
N LEU A 175 -4.86 3.09 -33.88
CA LEU A 175 -4.33 4.02 -34.89
C LEU A 175 -4.71 5.48 -34.62
#